data_1c40e0980beb99c73ce72ca75229f8c8
#
_entry.id   1c40e0980beb99c73ce72ca75229f8c8
#
_cell.length_a   1.000
_cell.length_b   1.000
_cell.length_c   1.000
_cell.angle_alpha   90.00
_cell.angle_beta   90.00
_cell.angle_gamma   90.00
#
_symmetry.space_group_name_H-M   'P 1'
#
loop_
_entity.id
_entity.type
_entity.pdbx_description
1 polymer ?
#
loop_
_entity_poly.entity_id
_entity_poly.type
_entity_poly.pdbx_seq_one_letter_code
_entity_poly.pdbx_strand_id
1 'polypeptide(L)'
;MALRLDSFGLAELAAKPEDAFRLAGLAMAEGSRLPGYGGDYYRLRMGDAQVVVRTGRDRESGQEELLGMDAHAGSSCLWTVRVEKDLTPPGADALSRRILAGREEGPERAVVELLCPDVLPSIREGDALRLNMAGFPLRISYDAGESSGAMEAGEDTTLLQGLVKDAKVGETYLGMEPLTKFVSVTASTAMGDVELCHPLDMVAESQRDMVRPGVVVSALCVLSGDCAIGEYAGGLVFGQEQNFRLLADFLRRGGTERLRPILRSDCAVRFLENRQEGVENALSLLELAGRDLAAAGLCCLRPGVLTAAGQRGRLCLLVGEDEERFALLCRMDTDSLGRVRELEIGRDPDWEFDILETFKI
;
A
#
# COMPACT_ATOMS: atom_id res chain seq x y z
N MET A 1 13.86 -9.36 -2.32
CA MET A 1 13.73 -9.88 -0.94
C MET A 1 15.07 -9.99 -0.23
N ALA A 2 16.03 -10.79 -0.69
CA ALA A 2 17.32 -10.96 0.00
C ALA A 2 18.04 -9.64 0.33
N LEU A 3 18.12 -8.70 -0.60
CA LEU A 3 18.81 -7.42 -0.42
C LEU A 3 18.26 -6.59 0.74
N ARG A 4 16.94 -6.56 0.92
CA ARG A 4 16.31 -5.78 2.00
C ARG A 4 16.61 -6.38 3.37
N LEU A 5 16.50 -7.70 3.49
CA LEU A 5 16.86 -8.42 4.71
C LEU A 5 18.35 -8.27 5.04
N ASP A 6 19.21 -8.30 4.02
CA ASP A 6 20.66 -8.16 4.16
C ASP A 6 21.04 -6.76 4.68
N SER A 7 20.40 -5.72 4.17
CA SER A 7 20.62 -4.33 4.62
C SER A 7 20.38 -4.14 6.12
N PHE A 8 19.57 -4.98 6.73
CA PHE A 8 19.24 -4.94 8.16
C PHE A 8 19.86 -6.08 8.98
N GLY A 9 20.78 -6.88 8.40
CA GLY A 9 21.41 -8.01 9.06
C GLY A 9 20.47 -9.18 9.36
N LEU A 10 19.36 -9.28 8.63
CA LEU A 10 18.33 -10.29 8.84
C LEU A 10 18.40 -11.45 7.85
N ALA A 11 19.26 -11.34 6.82
CA ALA A 11 19.35 -12.36 5.78
C ALA A 11 19.75 -13.73 6.30
N GLU A 12 20.73 -13.81 7.21
CA GLU A 12 21.16 -15.07 7.81
C GLU A 12 20.09 -15.73 8.68
N LEU A 13 19.31 -14.90 9.42
CA LEU A 13 18.18 -15.38 10.22
C LEU A 13 17.05 -15.90 9.32
N ALA A 14 16.75 -15.18 8.27
CA ALA A 14 15.70 -15.57 7.33
C ALA A 14 16.07 -16.79 6.48
N ALA A 15 17.38 -17.05 6.26
CA ALA A 15 17.86 -18.21 5.52
C ALA A 15 17.77 -19.54 6.28
N LYS A 16 17.70 -19.48 7.63
CA LYS A 16 17.57 -20.66 8.49
C LYS A 16 16.10 -20.88 8.82
N PRO A 17 15.48 -21.99 8.42
CA PRO A 17 14.06 -22.22 8.66
C PRO A 17 13.62 -22.04 10.12
N GLU A 18 14.40 -22.53 11.06
CA GLU A 18 14.10 -22.43 12.49
C GLU A 18 14.08 -20.97 12.99
N ASP A 19 15.06 -20.17 12.58
CA ASP A 19 15.15 -18.76 12.95
C ASP A 19 14.06 -17.94 12.22
N ALA A 20 13.77 -18.26 10.96
CA ALA A 20 12.69 -17.64 10.20
C ALA A 20 11.32 -17.89 10.86
N PHE A 21 11.03 -19.12 11.25
CA PHE A 21 9.80 -19.45 11.98
C PHE A 21 9.73 -18.78 13.34
N ARG A 22 10.86 -18.70 14.06
CA ARG A 22 10.92 -17.99 15.35
C ARG A 22 10.63 -16.49 15.17
N LEU A 23 11.22 -15.87 14.16
CA LEU A 23 11.00 -14.45 13.86
C LEU A 23 9.57 -14.19 13.38
N ALA A 24 9.00 -15.09 12.58
CA ALA A 24 7.61 -15.03 12.17
C ALA A 24 6.68 -15.16 13.38
N GLY A 25 6.93 -16.13 14.27
CA GLY A 25 6.16 -16.30 15.49
C GLY A 25 6.21 -15.07 16.41
N LEU A 26 7.37 -14.43 16.51
CA LEU A 26 7.52 -13.18 17.25
C LEU A 26 6.73 -12.03 16.61
N ALA A 27 6.79 -11.90 15.28
CA ALA A 27 6.03 -10.90 14.56
C ALA A 27 4.51 -11.11 14.70
N MET A 28 4.04 -12.34 14.72
CA MET A 28 2.62 -12.67 14.93
C MET A 28 2.17 -12.40 16.36
N ALA A 29 3.06 -12.58 17.34
CA ALA A 29 2.74 -12.41 18.78
C ALA A 29 2.81 -10.94 19.22
N GLU A 30 3.80 -10.18 18.76
CA GLU A 30 4.12 -8.83 19.25
C GLU A 30 3.93 -7.75 18.19
N GLY A 31 3.87 -8.12 16.92
CA GLY A 31 3.73 -7.20 15.80
C GLY A 31 2.29 -6.70 15.60
N SER A 32 2.15 -5.62 14.88
CA SER A 32 0.83 -5.12 14.46
C SER A 32 0.33 -5.93 13.28
N ARG A 33 -0.89 -6.48 13.40
CA ARG A 33 -1.56 -7.22 12.33
C ARG A 33 -2.20 -6.27 11.34
N LEU A 34 -2.04 -6.58 10.08
CA LEU A 34 -2.57 -5.85 8.94
C LEU A 34 -3.30 -6.84 8.01
N PRO A 35 -4.63 -6.80 7.95
CA PRO A 35 -5.38 -7.75 7.12
C PRO A 35 -5.16 -7.47 5.63
N GLY A 36 -4.90 -8.52 4.86
CA GLY A 36 -4.80 -8.51 3.42
C GLY A 36 -5.84 -9.40 2.74
N TYR A 37 -5.97 -9.28 1.42
CA TYR A 37 -6.94 -10.08 0.64
C TYR A 37 -6.59 -11.56 0.53
N GLY A 38 -5.29 -11.88 0.50
CA GLY A 38 -4.79 -13.26 0.37
C GLY A 38 -4.19 -13.84 1.64
N GLY A 39 -4.17 -13.07 2.71
CA GLY A 39 -3.57 -13.43 3.99
C GLY A 39 -3.33 -12.21 4.85
N ASP A 40 -2.75 -12.39 6.01
CA ASP A 40 -2.46 -11.30 6.93
C ASP A 40 -0.98 -10.93 6.87
N TYR A 41 -0.70 -9.67 7.16
CA TYR A 41 0.66 -9.18 7.39
C TYR A 41 0.84 -8.88 8.87
N TYR A 42 2.01 -9.20 9.39
CA TYR A 42 2.43 -8.87 10.74
C TYR A 42 3.69 -8.04 10.66
N ARG A 43 3.69 -6.88 11.31
CA ARG A 43 4.79 -5.93 11.30
C ARG A 43 5.42 -5.86 12.66
N LEU A 44 6.66 -6.30 12.77
CA LEU A 44 7.45 -6.23 13.97
C LEU A 44 8.51 -5.16 13.84
N ARG A 45 8.52 -4.21 14.75
CA ARG A 45 9.59 -3.22 14.82
C ARG A 45 10.81 -3.82 15.52
N MET A 46 11.96 -3.68 14.86
CA MET A 46 13.25 -4.18 15.33
C MET A 46 14.28 -3.05 15.33
N GLY A 47 14.21 -2.15 16.31
CA GLY A 47 15.01 -0.93 16.33
C GLY A 47 14.54 0.07 15.28
N ASP A 48 15.44 0.44 14.36
CA ASP A 48 15.15 1.36 13.24
C ASP A 48 14.62 0.65 11.98
N ALA A 49 14.53 -0.68 12.00
CA ALA A 49 13.97 -1.50 10.93
C ALA A 49 12.61 -2.08 11.32
N GLN A 50 11.85 -2.50 10.32
CA GLN A 50 10.64 -3.30 10.46
C GLN A 50 10.80 -4.62 9.71
N VAL A 51 10.42 -5.72 10.34
CA VAL A 51 10.18 -6.99 9.67
C VAL A 51 8.71 -7.09 9.35
N VAL A 52 8.41 -7.52 8.14
CA VAL A 52 7.06 -7.76 7.67
C VAL A 52 6.94 -9.24 7.33
N VAL A 53 6.05 -9.91 8.04
CA VAL A 53 5.74 -11.33 7.83
C VAL A 53 4.38 -11.43 7.17
N ARG A 54 4.28 -12.22 6.12
CA ARG A 54 3.01 -12.55 5.48
C ARG A 54 2.62 -13.97 5.80
N THR A 55 1.37 -14.13 6.24
CA THR A 55 0.76 -15.44 6.42
C THR A 55 -0.39 -15.63 5.46
N GLY A 56 -0.73 -16.89 5.19
CA GLY A 56 -1.91 -17.30 4.46
C GLY A 56 -2.67 -18.33 5.24
N ARG A 57 -3.77 -18.78 4.66
CA ARG A 57 -4.50 -19.95 5.20
C ARG A 57 -4.41 -21.06 4.19
N ASP A 58 -3.89 -22.19 4.61
CA ASP A 58 -3.99 -23.43 3.86
C ASP A 58 -5.46 -23.77 3.61
N ARG A 59 -5.80 -24.05 2.36
CA ARG A 59 -7.19 -24.26 1.94
C ARG A 59 -7.79 -25.57 2.46
N GLU A 60 -6.96 -26.57 2.74
CA GLU A 60 -7.39 -27.89 3.16
C GLU A 60 -7.50 -27.99 4.67
N SER A 61 -6.47 -27.56 5.38
CA SER A 61 -6.40 -27.64 6.84
C SER A 61 -6.99 -26.41 7.56
N GLY A 62 -7.11 -25.27 6.87
CA GLY A 62 -7.50 -23.99 7.46
C GLY A 62 -6.42 -23.40 8.40
N GLN A 63 -5.26 -24.06 8.50
CA GLN A 63 -4.15 -23.60 9.33
C GLN A 63 -3.45 -22.39 8.69
N GLU A 64 -2.92 -21.54 9.55
CA GLU A 64 -2.11 -20.41 9.14
C GLU A 64 -0.72 -20.88 8.72
N GLU A 65 -0.27 -20.46 7.54
CA GLU A 65 1.04 -20.80 6.99
C GLU A 65 1.86 -19.53 6.72
N LEU A 66 3.17 -19.64 6.89
CA LEU A 66 4.10 -18.57 6.54
C LEU A 66 4.30 -18.53 5.02
N LEU A 67 3.84 -17.45 4.38
CA LEU A 67 3.99 -17.23 2.94
C LEU A 67 5.28 -16.50 2.59
N GLY A 68 5.80 -15.68 3.49
CA GLY A 68 7.05 -14.96 3.27
C GLY A 68 7.38 -13.96 4.36
N MET A 69 8.61 -13.42 4.26
CA MET A 69 9.14 -12.43 5.18
C MET A 69 9.94 -11.40 4.40
N ASP A 70 9.81 -10.15 4.76
CA ASP A 70 10.56 -9.04 4.18
C ASP A 70 10.94 -8.02 5.26
N ALA A 71 11.73 -7.02 4.88
CA ALA A 71 12.14 -5.95 5.77
C ALA A 71 11.98 -4.57 5.11
N HIS A 72 11.73 -3.55 5.93
CA HIS A 72 11.58 -2.17 5.51
C HIS A 72 12.16 -1.22 6.56
N ALA A 73 12.52 -0.02 6.13
CA ALA A 73 13.10 0.99 7.02
C ALA A 73 12.10 1.64 8.00
N GLY A 74 10.81 1.40 7.85
CA GLY A 74 9.81 2.17 8.57
C GLY A 74 9.83 3.67 8.21
N SER A 75 10.21 3.97 6.97
CA SER A 75 10.43 5.31 6.44
C SER A 75 9.22 6.22 6.60
N SER A 76 9.47 7.51 6.82
CA SER A 76 8.46 8.57 6.75
C SER A 76 8.42 9.30 5.40
N CYS A 77 9.23 8.87 4.44
CA CYS A 77 9.32 9.47 3.11
C CYS A 77 8.11 9.07 2.27
N LEU A 78 7.19 10.00 2.06
CA LEU A 78 5.94 9.74 1.36
C LEU A 78 6.03 10.17 -0.10
N TRP A 79 5.69 9.23 -1.00
CA TRP A 79 5.44 9.54 -2.40
C TRP A 79 3.96 9.38 -2.74
N THR A 80 3.47 10.30 -3.57
CA THR A 80 2.21 10.11 -4.29
C THR A 80 2.58 9.81 -5.74
N VAL A 81 2.26 8.60 -6.19
CA VAL A 81 2.64 8.10 -7.51
C VAL A 81 1.43 7.62 -8.28
N ARG A 82 1.51 7.68 -9.60
CA ARG A 82 0.59 7.01 -10.51
C ARG A 82 1.20 5.69 -10.96
N VAL A 83 0.44 4.64 -10.92
CA VAL A 83 0.80 3.35 -11.52
C VAL A 83 0.73 3.47 -13.05
N GLU A 84 1.85 3.44 -13.72
CA GLU A 84 1.89 3.50 -15.19
C GLU A 84 1.82 2.12 -15.80
N LYS A 85 2.44 1.13 -15.14
CA LYS A 85 2.46 -0.25 -15.60
C LYS A 85 2.63 -1.22 -14.44
N ASP A 86 1.95 -2.34 -14.50
CA ASP A 86 2.24 -3.50 -13.65
C ASP A 86 3.40 -4.29 -14.27
N LEU A 87 4.50 -4.36 -13.55
CA LEU A 87 5.72 -5.07 -13.96
C LEU A 87 5.87 -6.42 -13.24
N THR A 88 4.85 -6.84 -12.50
CA THR A 88 4.89 -8.09 -11.75
C THR A 88 5.05 -9.27 -12.71
N PRO A 89 6.08 -10.11 -12.57
CA PRO A 89 6.25 -11.27 -13.42
C PRO A 89 5.06 -12.24 -13.30
N PRO A 90 4.65 -12.90 -14.38
CA PRO A 90 3.64 -13.95 -14.32
C PRO A 90 4.06 -15.06 -13.34
N GLY A 91 3.19 -15.41 -12.41
CA GLY A 91 3.48 -16.43 -11.40
C GLY A 91 4.38 -15.96 -10.26
N ALA A 92 4.67 -14.67 -10.17
CA ALA A 92 5.36 -14.11 -9.01
C ALA A 92 4.56 -14.34 -7.74
N ASP A 93 5.29 -14.52 -6.65
CA ASP A 93 4.72 -14.53 -5.31
C ASP A 93 3.92 -13.24 -5.06
N ALA A 94 2.81 -13.34 -4.38
CA ALA A 94 1.95 -12.21 -4.02
C ALA A 94 2.68 -11.13 -3.15
N LEU A 95 3.85 -11.47 -2.58
CA LEU A 95 4.75 -10.53 -1.91
C LEU A 95 5.62 -9.70 -2.88
N SER A 96 5.68 -10.07 -4.15
CA SER A 96 6.63 -9.53 -5.13
C SER A 96 5.96 -8.64 -6.17
N ARG A 97 4.93 -7.90 -5.82
CA ARG A 97 4.28 -7.01 -6.77
C ARG A 97 5.18 -5.83 -7.10
N ARG A 98 5.37 -5.58 -8.39
CA ARG A 98 6.23 -4.53 -8.91
C ARG A 98 5.48 -3.64 -9.86
N ILE A 99 5.71 -2.34 -9.76
CA ILE A 99 5.09 -1.36 -10.62
C ILE A 99 6.11 -0.40 -11.23
N LEU A 100 5.80 0.12 -12.41
CA LEU A 100 6.38 1.35 -12.92
C LEU A 100 5.56 2.50 -12.34
N ALA A 101 6.19 3.31 -11.51
CA ALA A 101 5.58 4.45 -10.86
C ALA A 101 6.04 5.75 -11.51
N GLY A 102 5.12 6.66 -11.79
CA GLY A 102 5.39 8.01 -12.29
C GLY A 102 4.77 9.07 -11.40
N ARG A 103 5.23 10.31 -11.54
CA ARG A 103 4.53 11.47 -10.97
C ARG A 103 3.33 11.81 -11.85
N GLU A 104 2.36 12.52 -11.27
CA GLU A 104 1.23 13.06 -12.02
C GLU A 104 1.69 14.09 -13.07
N GLU A 105 2.70 14.87 -12.72
CA GLU A 105 3.36 15.83 -13.61
C GLU A 105 4.87 15.58 -13.59
N GLY A 106 5.44 15.31 -14.77
CA GLY A 106 6.89 15.12 -14.93
C GLY A 106 7.26 13.83 -15.68
N PRO A 107 8.49 13.78 -16.22
CA PRO A 107 8.98 12.63 -16.97
C PRO A 107 9.57 11.53 -16.07
N GLU A 108 9.76 11.81 -14.78
CA GLU A 108 10.48 10.92 -13.88
C GLU A 108 9.69 9.66 -13.61
N ARG A 109 10.39 8.55 -13.67
CA ARG A 109 9.87 7.18 -13.48
C ARG A 109 10.74 6.41 -12.52
N ALA A 110 10.12 5.51 -11.78
CA ALA A 110 10.80 4.60 -10.88
C ALA A 110 10.16 3.22 -10.93
N VAL A 111 10.97 2.18 -10.85
CA VAL A 111 10.51 0.83 -10.57
C VAL A 111 10.40 0.66 -9.06
N VAL A 112 9.21 0.32 -8.58
CA VAL A 112 8.92 0.18 -7.15
C VAL A 112 8.37 -1.21 -6.85
N GLU A 113 8.99 -1.90 -5.92
CA GLU A 113 8.44 -3.12 -5.34
C GLU A 113 7.50 -2.76 -4.19
N LEU A 114 6.26 -3.20 -4.28
CA LEU A 114 5.24 -2.89 -3.29
C LEU A 114 5.34 -3.85 -2.11
N LEU A 115 5.47 -3.28 -0.93
CA LEU A 115 5.34 -4.00 0.34
C LEU A 115 3.87 -4.00 0.76
N CYS A 116 3.38 -5.14 1.21
CA CYS A 116 1.98 -5.34 1.60
C CYS A 116 0.97 -5.03 0.46
N PRO A 117 1.18 -5.47 -0.78
CA PRO A 117 0.33 -5.09 -1.91
C PRO A 117 -1.12 -5.58 -1.74
N ASP A 118 -1.34 -6.66 -1.01
CA ASP A 118 -2.67 -7.25 -0.82
C ASP A 118 -3.54 -6.52 0.20
N VAL A 119 -3.01 -5.52 0.90
CA VAL A 119 -3.88 -4.62 1.67
C VAL A 119 -4.69 -3.74 0.74
N LEU A 120 -4.25 -3.62 -0.51
CA LEU A 120 -4.95 -2.94 -1.58
C LEU A 120 -5.82 -3.92 -2.38
N PRO A 121 -7.04 -3.54 -2.80
CA PRO A 121 -7.96 -4.47 -3.46
C PRO A 121 -7.43 -4.99 -4.79
N SER A 122 -7.10 -4.14 -5.69
CA SER A 122 -6.44 -4.47 -6.95
C SER A 122 -5.81 -3.20 -7.49
N ILE A 123 -4.51 -3.23 -7.63
CA ILE A 123 -3.77 -2.11 -8.22
C ILE A 123 -3.84 -2.27 -9.73
N ARG A 124 -4.16 -1.18 -10.44
CA ARG A 124 -4.26 -1.13 -11.90
C ARG A 124 -3.48 0.05 -12.45
N GLU A 125 -3.15 -0.01 -13.72
CA GLU A 125 -2.62 1.14 -14.45
C GLU A 125 -3.56 2.34 -14.34
N GLY A 126 -3.00 3.51 -14.07
CA GLY A 126 -3.73 4.76 -13.82
C GLY A 126 -4.08 5.02 -12.35
N ASP A 127 -3.98 4.03 -11.47
CA ASP A 127 -4.27 4.23 -10.05
C ASP A 127 -3.22 5.15 -9.39
N ALA A 128 -3.70 6.03 -8.51
CA ALA A 128 -2.82 6.83 -7.66
C ALA A 128 -2.58 6.09 -6.35
N LEU A 129 -1.30 5.92 -6.00
CA LEU A 129 -0.88 5.30 -4.75
C LEU A 129 -0.11 6.29 -3.90
N ARG A 130 -0.24 6.16 -2.61
CA ARG A 130 0.62 6.81 -1.64
C ARG A 130 1.45 5.77 -0.93
N LEU A 131 2.76 5.93 -0.99
CA LEU A 131 3.71 4.92 -0.57
C LEU A 131 4.72 5.52 0.40
N ASN A 132 5.04 4.80 1.47
CA ASN A 132 6.24 5.07 2.26
C ASN A 132 7.44 4.46 1.54
N MET A 133 8.38 5.31 1.15
CA MET A 133 9.47 4.94 0.27
C MET A 133 10.75 4.66 1.01
N ALA A 134 11.34 3.50 0.73
CA ALA A 134 12.71 3.17 1.07
C ALA A 134 13.46 2.66 -0.16
N GLY A 135 14.76 2.90 -0.21
CA GLY A 135 15.64 2.40 -1.26
C GLY A 135 16.75 1.54 -0.67
N PHE A 136 17.04 0.44 -1.36
CA PHE A 136 18.08 -0.52 -0.99
C PHE A 136 19.13 -0.55 -2.09
N PRO A 137 20.24 0.18 -1.93
CA PRO A 137 21.26 0.29 -2.94
C PRO A 137 21.94 -1.03 -3.26
N LEU A 138 22.13 -1.29 -4.55
CA LEU A 138 23.09 -2.27 -5.08
C LEU A 138 24.47 -1.64 -5.26
N ARG A 139 24.48 -0.33 -5.56
CA ARG A 139 25.67 0.51 -5.64
C ARG A 139 25.30 1.90 -5.14
N ILE A 140 26.21 2.52 -4.43
CA ILE A 140 26.03 3.88 -3.90
C ILE A 140 27.35 4.65 -3.94
N SER A 141 27.28 5.92 -4.25
CA SER A 141 28.39 6.86 -4.13
C SER A 141 27.91 8.20 -3.59
N TYR A 142 28.83 8.93 -2.96
CA TYR A 142 28.60 10.25 -2.40
C TYR A 142 29.61 11.23 -2.98
N ASP A 143 29.13 12.34 -3.52
CA ASP A 143 29.95 13.33 -4.20
C ASP A 143 29.62 14.76 -3.72
N ALA A 144 30.65 15.62 -3.71
CA ALA A 144 30.42 17.03 -3.53
C ALA A 144 30.01 17.63 -4.88
N GLY A 145 28.80 18.15 -4.97
CA GLY A 145 28.31 18.74 -6.21
C GLY A 145 26.85 19.17 -6.12
N GLU A 146 26.29 19.55 -7.25
CA GLU A 146 24.87 19.85 -7.37
C GLU A 146 24.11 18.60 -7.82
N SER A 147 22.99 18.33 -7.17
CA SER A 147 22.12 17.22 -7.54
C SER A 147 21.16 17.65 -8.65
N SER A 148 21.05 16.86 -9.70
CA SER A 148 19.99 17.01 -10.70
C SER A 148 18.64 16.51 -10.19
N GLY A 149 18.63 15.72 -9.09
CA GLY A 149 17.45 15.02 -8.61
C GLY A 149 16.98 13.91 -9.56
N ALA A 150 17.75 13.59 -10.60
CA ALA A 150 17.34 12.68 -11.68
C ALA A 150 16.98 11.28 -11.17
N MET A 151 15.98 10.69 -11.82
CA MET A 151 15.58 9.30 -11.61
C MET A 151 15.33 8.62 -12.95
N GLU A 152 15.87 7.44 -13.09
CA GLU A 152 15.73 6.62 -14.30
C GLU A 152 15.35 5.18 -13.91
N ALA A 153 14.20 4.75 -14.41
CA ALA A 153 13.73 3.39 -14.23
C ALA A 153 14.49 2.43 -15.14
N GLY A 154 15.14 1.43 -14.55
CA GLY A 154 15.68 0.27 -15.25
C GLY A 154 14.64 -0.84 -15.40
N GLU A 155 15.09 -2.07 -15.60
CA GLU A 155 14.20 -3.24 -15.66
C GLU A 155 13.64 -3.61 -14.27
N ASP A 156 14.54 -3.76 -13.31
CA ASP A 156 14.23 -4.19 -11.93
C ASP A 156 14.70 -3.21 -10.87
N THR A 157 15.38 -2.15 -11.27
CA THR A 157 16.04 -1.20 -10.39
C THR A 157 15.78 0.23 -10.85
N THR A 158 16.08 1.16 -9.98
CA THR A 158 16.05 2.59 -10.31
C THR A 158 17.42 3.20 -10.04
N LEU A 159 17.96 3.88 -11.03
CA LEU A 159 19.09 4.78 -10.85
C LEU A 159 18.53 6.11 -10.34
N LEU A 160 19.02 6.57 -9.20
CA LEU A 160 18.61 7.85 -8.63
C LEU A 160 19.82 8.70 -8.27
N GLN A 161 19.62 10.01 -8.35
CA GLN A 161 20.50 11.00 -7.81
C GLN A 161 19.68 11.93 -6.89
N GLY A 162 20.20 12.24 -5.71
CA GLY A 162 19.48 13.06 -4.75
C GLY A 162 20.42 13.87 -3.86
N LEU A 163 19.88 14.94 -3.26
CA LEU A 163 20.59 15.70 -2.25
C LEU A 163 20.30 15.08 -0.87
N VAL A 164 21.35 14.72 -0.14
CA VAL A 164 21.23 14.20 1.22
C VAL A 164 20.70 15.30 2.14
N LYS A 165 19.55 15.06 2.74
CA LYS A 165 18.91 15.92 3.75
C LYS A 165 19.28 15.53 5.16
N ASP A 166 19.37 14.23 5.41
CA ASP A 166 19.71 13.65 6.71
C ASP A 166 20.48 12.35 6.52
N ALA A 167 21.36 12.04 7.47
CA ALA A 167 22.13 10.82 7.49
C ALA A 167 22.33 10.36 8.94
N LYS A 168 22.02 9.11 9.22
CA LYS A 168 22.17 8.50 10.54
C LYS A 168 22.66 7.06 10.45
N VAL A 169 23.21 6.56 11.52
CA VAL A 169 23.45 5.13 11.71
C VAL A 169 22.25 4.56 12.44
N GLY A 170 21.53 3.68 11.76
CA GLY A 170 20.44 2.91 12.34
C GLY A 170 20.95 1.60 12.94
N GLU A 171 20.17 1.02 13.84
CA GLU A 171 20.49 -0.24 14.49
C GLU A 171 19.28 -1.17 14.44
N THR A 172 19.55 -2.46 14.23
CA THR A 172 18.56 -3.53 14.29
C THR A 172 18.77 -4.37 15.53
N TYR A 173 17.69 -4.71 16.23
CA TYR A 173 17.72 -5.51 17.46
C TYR A 173 16.76 -6.70 17.36
N LEU A 174 17.16 -7.83 17.95
CA LEU A 174 16.26 -8.95 18.25
C LEU A 174 16.10 -9.04 19.77
N GLY A 175 14.95 -8.58 20.26
CA GLY A 175 14.79 -8.36 21.70
C GLY A 175 15.73 -7.26 22.20
N MET A 176 16.66 -7.61 23.09
CA MET A 176 17.69 -6.69 23.61
C MET A 176 19.07 -6.86 22.94
N GLU A 177 19.21 -7.82 22.03
CA GLU A 177 20.49 -8.11 21.37
C GLU A 177 20.63 -7.30 20.08
N PRO A 178 21.70 -6.50 19.91
CA PRO A 178 21.96 -5.80 18.66
C PRO A 178 22.36 -6.81 17.59
N LEU A 179 21.71 -6.72 16.41
CA LEU A 179 22.02 -7.57 15.26
C LEU A 179 23.04 -6.91 14.36
N THR A 180 22.73 -5.69 13.90
CA THR A 180 23.60 -4.96 12.98
C THR A 180 23.38 -3.46 13.05
N LYS A 181 24.37 -2.74 12.50
CA LYS A 181 24.26 -1.31 12.20
C LYS A 181 24.20 -1.09 10.70
N PHE A 182 23.39 -0.18 10.29
CA PHE A 182 23.25 0.21 8.88
C PHE A 182 23.25 1.73 8.74
N VAL A 183 23.54 2.20 7.54
CA VAL A 183 23.41 3.62 7.21
C VAL A 183 22.01 3.87 6.69
N SER A 184 21.36 4.90 7.21
CA SER A 184 20.08 5.42 6.71
C SER A 184 20.30 6.86 6.27
N VAL A 185 20.00 7.15 5.01
CA VAL A 185 20.16 8.46 4.39
C VAL A 185 18.85 8.90 3.78
N THR A 186 18.32 10.04 4.20
CA THR A 186 17.19 10.68 3.52
C THR A 186 17.71 11.54 2.37
N ALA A 187 17.38 11.16 1.15
CA ALA A 187 17.75 11.88 -0.07
C ALA A 187 16.55 12.53 -0.73
N SER A 188 16.69 13.78 -1.15
CA SER A 188 15.68 14.49 -1.93
C SER A 188 15.90 14.25 -3.40
N THR A 189 14.88 13.70 -4.07
CA THR A 189 14.89 13.39 -5.50
C THR A 189 13.76 14.12 -6.23
N ALA A 190 13.72 14.02 -7.54
CA ALA A 190 12.65 14.60 -8.35
C ALA A 190 11.26 14.00 -8.04
N MET A 191 11.19 12.76 -7.55
CA MET A 191 9.92 12.12 -7.16
C MET A 191 9.53 12.36 -5.70
N GLY A 192 10.41 12.95 -4.90
CA GLY A 192 10.22 13.20 -3.48
C GLY A 192 11.40 12.68 -2.65
N ASP A 193 11.25 12.74 -1.34
CA ASP A 193 12.26 12.22 -0.43
C ASP A 193 12.21 10.69 -0.39
N VAL A 194 13.38 10.03 -0.29
CA VAL A 194 13.52 8.59 -0.16
C VAL A 194 14.53 8.27 0.93
N GLU A 195 14.25 7.27 1.74
CA GLU A 195 15.18 6.76 2.75
C GLU A 195 16.00 5.62 2.16
N LEU A 196 17.30 5.85 1.95
CA LEU A 196 18.24 4.85 1.45
C LEU A 196 18.89 4.12 2.63
N CYS A 197 18.72 2.80 2.66
CA CYS A 197 19.26 1.94 3.70
C CYS A 197 20.30 0.98 3.12
N HIS A 198 21.48 0.96 3.69
CA HIS A 198 22.56 0.07 3.23
C HIS A 198 23.53 -0.31 4.37
N PRO A 199 24.25 -1.43 4.27
CA PRO A 199 25.30 -1.80 5.19
C PRO A 199 26.42 -0.73 5.26
N LEU A 200 27.08 -0.63 6.41
CA LEU A 200 28.16 0.33 6.62
C LEU A 200 29.36 0.12 5.68
N ASP A 201 29.63 -1.11 5.29
CA ASP A 201 30.76 -1.52 4.44
C ASP A 201 30.52 -1.30 2.95
N MET A 202 29.28 -1.00 2.55
CA MET A 202 28.97 -0.66 1.15
C MET A 202 29.62 0.63 0.69
N VAL A 203 29.91 1.56 1.61
CA VAL A 203 30.60 2.81 1.32
C VAL A 203 32.09 2.65 1.52
N ALA A 204 32.87 2.96 0.47
CA ALA A 204 34.33 2.97 0.56
C ALA A 204 34.80 3.82 1.73
N GLU A 205 35.82 3.39 2.45
CA GLU A 205 36.33 4.06 3.65
C GLU A 205 36.67 5.54 3.40
N SER A 206 37.22 5.83 2.22
CA SER A 206 37.53 7.20 1.77
C SER A 206 36.30 8.09 1.54
N GLN A 207 35.10 7.53 1.44
CA GLN A 207 33.84 8.25 1.22
C GLN A 207 32.94 8.30 2.46
N ARG A 208 33.31 7.65 3.55
CA ARG A 208 32.47 7.62 4.76
C ARG A 208 32.21 9.01 5.35
N ASP A 209 33.18 9.90 5.30
CA ASP A 209 33.03 11.29 5.75
C ASP A 209 32.09 12.12 4.86
N MET A 210 31.80 11.60 3.65
CA MET A 210 30.85 12.22 2.72
C MET A 210 29.41 11.85 3.00
N VAL A 211 29.13 10.90 3.87
CA VAL A 211 27.76 10.49 4.25
C VAL A 211 27.19 11.52 5.22
N ARG A 212 26.77 12.66 4.70
CA ARG A 212 26.28 13.80 5.50
C ARG A 212 25.32 14.68 4.70
N PRO A 213 24.50 15.50 5.37
CA PRO A 213 23.64 16.47 4.71
C PRO A 213 24.41 17.42 3.78
N GLY A 214 23.76 17.78 2.68
CA GLY A 214 24.30 18.70 1.67
C GLY A 214 25.22 18.06 0.62
N VAL A 215 25.42 16.75 0.68
CA VAL A 215 26.18 15.98 -0.32
C VAL A 215 25.20 15.33 -1.32
N VAL A 216 25.66 15.11 -2.53
CA VAL A 216 24.91 14.39 -3.56
C VAL A 216 25.12 12.89 -3.37
N VAL A 217 24.03 12.14 -3.31
CA VAL A 217 24.07 10.68 -3.37
C VAL A 217 23.63 10.23 -4.76
N SER A 218 24.38 9.29 -5.34
CA SER A 218 24.00 8.56 -6.55
C SER A 218 23.89 7.07 -6.23
N ALA A 219 22.75 6.46 -6.52
CA ALA A 219 22.51 5.08 -6.16
C ALA A 219 21.76 4.33 -7.27
N LEU A 220 22.20 3.11 -7.55
CA LEU A 220 21.41 2.10 -8.25
C LEU A 220 20.75 1.25 -7.19
N CYS A 221 19.44 1.30 -7.07
CA CYS A 221 18.74 0.67 -5.96
C CYS A 221 17.46 -0.07 -6.37
N VAL A 222 17.07 -1.00 -5.53
CA VAL A 222 15.70 -1.52 -5.46
C VAL A 222 14.90 -0.56 -4.58
N LEU A 223 13.86 0.05 -5.12
CA LEU A 223 12.94 0.87 -4.36
C LEU A 223 11.81 -0.01 -3.81
N SER A 224 11.49 0.19 -2.55
CA SER A 224 10.37 -0.45 -1.87
C SER A 224 9.37 0.61 -1.44
N GLY A 225 8.11 0.42 -1.83
CA GLY A 225 6.99 1.27 -1.45
C GLY A 225 6.06 0.54 -0.53
N ASP A 226 5.98 0.96 0.74
CA ASP A 226 5.04 0.39 1.67
C ASP A 226 3.65 0.97 1.45
N CYS A 227 2.69 0.09 1.13
CA CYS A 227 1.30 0.46 0.89
C CYS A 227 0.54 0.80 2.16
N ALA A 228 1.03 0.38 3.32
CA ALA A 228 0.41 0.63 4.60
C ALA A 228 1.07 1.82 5.31
N ILE A 229 0.33 2.89 5.51
CA ILE A 229 0.80 4.14 6.10
C ILE A 229 0.19 4.31 7.49
N GLY A 230 1.05 4.37 8.54
CA GLY A 230 0.62 4.54 9.93
C GLY A 230 0.40 3.22 10.68
N GLU A 231 -0.07 3.31 11.92
CA GLU A 231 -0.31 2.16 12.82
C GLU A 231 -1.47 1.28 12.37
N TYR A 232 -2.30 1.82 11.51
CA TYR A 232 -3.45 1.14 10.92
C TYR A 232 -3.24 1.06 9.41
N ALA A 233 -3.70 -0.03 8.81
CA ALA A 233 -3.96 -0.05 7.37
C ALA A 233 -4.83 1.15 6.93
N GLY A 234 -5.33 1.95 7.85
CA GLY A 234 -6.09 3.17 7.68
C GLY A 234 -5.30 4.40 7.22
N GLY A 235 -3.98 4.29 7.09
CA GLY A 235 -3.17 5.33 6.45
C GLY A 235 -3.10 5.20 4.95
N LEU A 236 -3.75 4.21 4.36
CA LEU A 236 -3.80 4.02 2.91
C LEU A 236 -4.59 5.15 2.28
N VAL A 237 -3.90 5.95 1.49
CA VAL A 237 -4.54 6.98 0.69
C VAL A 237 -4.85 6.38 -0.66
N PHE A 238 -6.08 5.93 -0.78
CA PHE A 238 -6.61 5.56 -2.07
C PHE A 238 -7.14 6.80 -2.78
N GLY A 239 -6.95 6.86 -4.07
CA GLY A 239 -7.84 7.69 -4.87
C GLY A 239 -9.30 7.24 -4.63
N GLN A 240 -10.23 8.13 -4.80
CA GLN A 240 -11.65 7.84 -4.58
C GLN A 240 -12.13 6.58 -5.31
N GLU A 241 -11.56 6.32 -6.49
CA GLU A 241 -11.85 5.11 -7.27
C GLU A 241 -11.43 3.82 -6.56
N GLN A 242 -10.30 3.83 -5.87
CA GLN A 242 -9.82 2.66 -5.11
C GLN A 242 -10.70 2.39 -3.89
N ASN A 243 -11.16 3.43 -3.20
CA ASN A 243 -12.13 3.29 -2.12
C ASN A 243 -13.44 2.67 -2.61
N PHE A 244 -13.90 3.07 -3.80
CA PHE A 244 -15.08 2.45 -4.42
C PHE A 244 -14.86 0.97 -4.78
N ARG A 245 -13.66 0.61 -5.24
CA ARG A 245 -13.33 -0.81 -5.49
C ARG A 245 -13.33 -1.62 -4.21
N LEU A 246 -12.77 -1.08 -3.12
CA LEU A 246 -12.82 -1.72 -1.79
C LEU A 246 -14.25 -1.93 -1.32
N LEU A 247 -15.07 -0.90 -1.44
CA LEU A 247 -16.49 -0.98 -1.11
C LEU A 247 -17.20 -2.05 -1.95
N ALA A 248 -16.94 -2.06 -3.26
CA ALA A 248 -17.51 -3.05 -4.16
C ALA A 248 -17.12 -4.49 -3.81
N ASP A 249 -15.85 -4.71 -3.49
CA ASP A 249 -15.36 -6.02 -3.06
C ASP A 249 -15.98 -6.45 -1.71
N PHE A 250 -16.09 -5.51 -0.78
CA PHE A 250 -16.75 -5.75 0.50
C PHE A 250 -18.22 -6.14 0.31
N LEU A 251 -18.97 -5.39 -0.49
CA LEU A 251 -20.40 -5.69 -0.74
C LEU A 251 -20.62 -7.06 -1.41
N ARG A 252 -19.63 -7.54 -2.18
CA ARG A 252 -19.68 -8.87 -2.81
C ARG A 252 -19.27 -10.01 -1.89
N ARG A 253 -18.28 -9.81 -1.05
CA ARG A 253 -17.56 -10.88 -0.34
C ARG A 253 -17.71 -10.81 1.17
N GLY A 254 -18.18 -9.67 1.68
CA GLY A 254 -18.17 -9.36 3.10
C GLY A 254 -16.76 -9.06 3.65
N GLY A 255 -16.66 -8.98 4.97
CA GLY A 255 -15.38 -8.74 5.66
C GLY A 255 -15.15 -7.27 5.99
N THR A 256 -15.74 -6.80 7.09
CA THR A 256 -15.69 -5.39 7.57
C THR A 256 -14.27 -4.91 7.86
N GLU A 257 -13.37 -5.82 8.23
CA GLU A 257 -11.97 -5.52 8.51
C GLU A 257 -11.25 -4.82 7.34
N ARG A 258 -11.71 -5.05 6.11
CA ARG A 258 -11.14 -4.48 4.90
C ARG A 258 -11.51 -3.02 4.68
N LEU A 259 -12.68 -2.61 5.19
CA LEU A 259 -13.15 -1.23 5.09
C LEU A 259 -12.65 -0.35 6.25
N ARG A 260 -12.40 -0.96 7.41
CA ARG A 260 -11.94 -0.23 8.60
C ARG A 260 -10.80 0.74 8.31
N PRO A 261 -9.75 0.35 7.56
CA PRO A 261 -8.61 1.21 7.29
C PRO A 261 -8.92 2.48 6.50
N ILE A 262 -9.92 2.43 5.64
CA ILE A 262 -10.28 3.59 4.80
C ILE A 262 -11.32 4.50 5.44
N LEU A 263 -11.89 4.13 6.59
CA LEU A 263 -12.87 4.93 7.29
C LEU A 263 -12.18 5.82 8.32
N ARG A 264 -12.60 7.09 8.40
CA ARG A 264 -12.20 7.97 9.52
C ARG A 264 -12.88 7.54 10.81
N SER A 265 -12.26 7.85 11.94
CA SER A 265 -12.84 7.56 13.26
C SER A 265 -14.22 8.19 13.48
N ASP A 266 -14.47 9.33 12.85
CA ASP A 266 -15.72 10.11 12.88
C ASP A 266 -16.54 9.97 11.58
N CYS A 267 -16.29 8.91 10.78
CA CYS A 267 -17.01 8.71 9.53
C CYS A 267 -18.51 8.57 9.74
N ALA A 268 -19.27 9.06 8.76
CA ALA A 268 -20.70 8.84 8.66
C ALA A 268 -21.01 7.94 7.47
N VAL A 269 -21.86 6.94 7.67
CA VAL A 269 -22.37 6.07 6.60
C VAL A 269 -23.88 6.16 6.56
N ARG A 270 -24.42 6.37 5.36
CA ARG A 270 -25.85 6.33 5.07
C ARG A 270 -26.14 5.20 4.09
N PHE A 271 -27.06 4.33 4.45
CA PHE A 271 -27.62 3.33 3.56
C PHE A 271 -29.14 3.51 3.49
N LEU A 272 -29.62 3.97 2.34
CA LEU A 272 -31.00 4.42 2.16
C LEU A 272 -31.39 5.47 3.23
N GLU A 273 -32.38 5.17 4.06
CA GLU A 273 -32.85 6.07 5.13
C GLU A 273 -32.04 5.94 6.44
N ASN A 274 -31.20 4.92 6.55
CA ASN A 274 -30.44 4.63 7.77
C ASN A 274 -29.10 5.36 7.75
N ARG A 275 -28.78 6.08 8.82
CA ARG A 275 -27.48 6.75 8.99
C ARG A 275 -26.84 6.33 10.31
N GLN A 276 -25.54 6.06 10.25
CA GLN A 276 -24.71 5.72 11.40
C GLN A 276 -23.42 6.54 11.39
N GLU A 277 -22.92 6.87 12.57
CA GLU A 277 -21.68 7.62 12.77
C GLU A 277 -20.68 6.83 13.63
N GLY A 278 -19.39 7.03 13.35
CA GLY A 278 -18.29 6.29 13.96
C GLY A 278 -18.04 4.92 13.30
N VAL A 279 -16.79 4.48 13.30
CA VAL A 279 -16.33 3.32 12.53
C VAL A 279 -17.12 2.05 12.81
N GLU A 280 -17.35 1.70 14.08
CA GLU A 280 -18.00 0.44 14.44
C GLU A 280 -19.47 0.41 13.98
N ASN A 281 -20.18 1.50 14.19
CA ASN A 281 -21.57 1.62 13.76
C ASN A 281 -21.69 1.66 12.24
N ALA A 282 -20.76 2.37 11.57
CA ALA A 282 -20.66 2.43 10.13
C ALA A 282 -20.40 1.04 9.51
N LEU A 283 -19.46 0.28 10.07
CA LEU A 283 -19.18 -1.08 9.62
C LEU A 283 -20.38 -2.02 9.83
N SER A 284 -21.06 -1.91 10.97
CA SER A 284 -22.27 -2.71 11.25
C SER A 284 -23.39 -2.40 10.25
N LEU A 285 -23.60 -1.11 9.91
CA LEU A 285 -24.59 -0.71 8.91
C LEU A 285 -24.21 -1.23 7.51
N LEU A 286 -22.94 -1.13 7.13
CA LEU A 286 -22.46 -1.64 5.85
C LEU A 286 -22.57 -3.17 5.74
N GLU A 287 -22.33 -3.89 6.84
CA GLU A 287 -22.52 -5.36 6.87
C GLU A 287 -23.99 -5.75 6.68
N LEU A 288 -24.90 -5.00 7.30
CA LEU A 288 -26.33 -5.18 7.06
C LEU A 288 -26.68 -4.88 5.60
N ALA A 289 -26.21 -3.73 5.09
CA ALA A 289 -26.40 -3.33 3.69
C ALA A 289 -25.90 -4.39 2.71
N GLY A 290 -24.71 -4.95 2.95
CA GLY A 290 -24.15 -6.02 2.10
C GLY A 290 -25.01 -7.28 2.09
N ARG A 291 -25.57 -7.67 3.24
CA ARG A 291 -26.51 -8.81 3.33
C ARG A 291 -27.82 -8.52 2.60
N ASP A 292 -28.38 -7.34 2.80
CA ASP A 292 -29.63 -6.94 2.16
C ASP A 292 -29.50 -6.88 0.64
N LEU A 293 -28.39 -6.29 0.16
CA LEU A 293 -28.09 -6.21 -1.27
C LEU A 293 -27.85 -7.58 -1.88
N ALA A 294 -27.16 -8.48 -1.20
CA ALA A 294 -26.94 -9.85 -1.67
C ALA A 294 -28.28 -10.62 -1.74
N ALA A 295 -29.15 -10.45 -0.76
CA ALA A 295 -30.48 -11.06 -0.75
C ALA A 295 -31.40 -10.49 -1.83
N ALA A 296 -31.22 -9.21 -2.19
CA ALA A 296 -31.98 -8.55 -3.26
C ALA A 296 -31.39 -8.79 -4.67
N GLY A 297 -30.38 -9.64 -4.82
CA GLY A 297 -29.80 -9.95 -6.13
C GLY A 297 -28.83 -8.89 -6.65
N LEU A 298 -27.83 -8.50 -5.85
CA LEU A 298 -26.77 -7.59 -6.31
C LEU A 298 -26.00 -8.21 -7.48
N CYS A 299 -26.22 -7.72 -8.70
CA CYS A 299 -25.69 -8.34 -9.91
C CYS A 299 -24.50 -7.60 -10.54
N CYS A 300 -24.38 -6.30 -10.34
CA CYS A 300 -23.29 -5.52 -10.97
C CYS A 300 -22.74 -4.43 -10.06
N LEU A 301 -21.41 -4.33 -10.05
CA LEU A 301 -20.65 -3.32 -9.35
C LEU A 301 -19.63 -2.74 -10.33
N ARG A 302 -19.79 -1.48 -10.73
CA ARG A 302 -18.81 -0.80 -11.59
C ARG A 302 -18.32 0.47 -10.92
N PRO A 303 -17.07 0.50 -10.40
CA PRO A 303 -16.43 1.73 -9.99
C PRO A 303 -16.04 2.57 -11.21
N GLY A 304 -16.22 3.87 -11.10
CA GLY A 304 -15.51 4.85 -11.90
C GLY A 304 -16.03 5.18 -13.30
N VAL A 305 -17.21 4.72 -13.74
CA VAL A 305 -17.64 4.98 -15.11
C VAL A 305 -19.12 5.38 -15.20
N LEU A 306 -19.49 6.44 -14.50
CA LEU A 306 -20.68 7.18 -14.88
C LEU A 306 -20.27 8.62 -15.18
N THR A 307 -19.87 8.85 -16.41
CA THR A 307 -19.66 10.17 -16.94
C THR A 307 -20.94 10.65 -17.62
N ALA A 308 -21.89 11.12 -16.83
CA ALA A 308 -22.69 12.23 -17.29
C ALA A 308 -22.00 13.47 -16.73
N ALA A 309 -21.47 14.29 -17.62
CA ALA A 309 -21.01 15.66 -17.38
C ALA A 309 -20.26 15.87 -16.04
N GLY A 310 -19.01 15.41 -15.95
CA GLY A 310 -18.07 15.90 -14.94
C GLY A 310 -18.12 15.22 -13.56
N GLN A 311 -18.84 14.14 -13.36
CA GLN A 311 -18.93 13.43 -12.08
C GLN A 311 -18.10 12.12 -12.09
N ARG A 312 -16.79 12.26 -12.10
CA ARG A 312 -15.86 11.13 -11.88
C ARG A 312 -15.95 10.64 -10.45
N GLY A 313 -15.95 9.33 -10.25
CA GLY A 313 -15.74 8.74 -8.94
C GLY A 313 -16.98 8.24 -8.21
N ARG A 314 -18.04 7.84 -8.91
CA ARG A 314 -19.22 7.21 -8.31
C ARG A 314 -19.23 5.71 -8.60
N LEU A 315 -19.70 4.92 -7.64
CA LEU A 315 -19.98 3.51 -7.79
C LEU A 315 -21.47 3.32 -7.98
N CYS A 316 -21.85 2.64 -9.05
CA CYS A 316 -23.23 2.23 -9.29
C CYS A 316 -23.41 0.77 -8.88
N LEU A 317 -24.47 0.47 -8.13
CA LEU A 317 -24.91 -0.86 -7.74
C LEU A 317 -26.21 -1.16 -8.49
N LEU A 318 -26.22 -2.20 -9.32
CA LEU A 318 -27.44 -2.74 -9.90
C LEU A 318 -27.93 -3.90 -9.04
N VAL A 319 -29.17 -3.79 -8.61
CA VAL A 319 -29.81 -4.73 -7.70
C VAL A 319 -31.11 -5.24 -8.32
N GLY A 320 -31.36 -6.54 -8.20
CA GLY A 320 -32.57 -7.19 -8.72
C GLY A 320 -32.33 -7.95 -10.02
N GLU A 321 -33.34 -8.66 -10.44
CA GLU A 321 -33.36 -9.45 -11.67
C GLU A 321 -34.35 -8.88 -12.67
N ASP A 322 -34.00 -8.91 -13.94
CA ASP A 322 -34.83 -8.52 -15.09
C ASP A 322 -35.55 -7.14 -14.95
N GLU A 323 -36.86 -7.11 -15.01
CA GLU A 323 -37.67 -5.89 -15.03
C GLU A 323 -37.79 -5.22 -13.64
N GLU A 324 -37.42 -5.91 -12.57
CA GLU A 324 -37.44 -5.35 -11.20
C GLU A 324 -36.08 -4.74 -10.78
N ARG A 325 -35.19 -4.54 -11.72
CA ARG A 325 -33.89 -3.93 -11.42
C ARG A 325 -34.03 -2.49 -11.00
N PHE A 326 -33.27 -2.12 -9.97
CA PHE A 326 -33.08 -0.74 -9.57
C PHE A 326 -31.59 -0.43 -9.36
N ALA A 327 -31.24 0.84 -9.47
CA ALA A 327 -29.88 1.28 -9.28
C ALA A 327 -29.73 2.05 -7.97
N LEU A 328 -28.66 1.73 -7.24
CA LEU A 328 -28.20 2.52 -6.11
C LEU A 328 -26.91 3.24 -6.49
N LEU A 329 -26.79 4.47 -6.06
CA LEU A 329 -25.60 5.28 -6.24
C LEU A 329 -24.83 5.40 -4.95
N CYS A 330 -23.54 5.08 -5.00
CA CYS A 330 -22.63 5.33 -3.90
C CYS A 330 -21.92 6.66 -4.11
N ARG A 331 -22.08 7.56 -3.14
CA ARG A 331 -21.34 8.82 -3.04
C ARG A 331 -20.35 8.71 -1.90
N MET A 332 -19.14 9.22 -2.10
CA MET A 332 -18.09 9.15 -1.11
C MET A 332 -17.39 10.49 -1.01
N ASP A 333 -17.30 11.01 0.22
CA ASP A 333 -16.49 12.18 0.54
C ASP A 333 -15.28 11.73 1.37
N THR A 334 -14.11 12.22 0.99
CA THR A 334 -12.84 11.82 1.60
C THR A 334 -12.09 13.03 2.15
N ASP A 335 -11.31 12.81 3.20
CA ASP A 335 -10.39 13.81 3.71
C ASP A 335 -9.14 13.95 2.80
N SER A 336 -8.26 14.87 3.14
CA SER A 336 -6.99 15.10 2.41
C SER A 336 -6.05 13.89 2.39
N LEU A 337 -6.29 12.91 3.25
CA LEU A 337 -5.57 11.65 3.30
C LEU A 337 -6.30 10.52 2.53
N GLY A 338 -7.41 10.82 1.85
CA GLY A 338 -8.22 9.85 1.11
C GLY A 338 -9.08 8.96 1.98
N ARG A 339 -9.15 9.19 3.30
CA ARG A 339 -10.02 8.41 4.19
C ARG A 339 -11.45 8.89 4.07
N VAL A 340 -12.37 7.94 4.05
CA VAL A 340 -13.80 8.20 3.91
C VAL A 340 -14.33 8.94 5.15
N ARG A 341 -14.82 10.13 4.92
CA ARG A 341 -15.50 10.95 5.91
C ARG A 341 -17.01 10.71 5.86
N GLU A 342 -17.56 10.63 4.67
CA GLU A 342 -18.97 10.36 4.47
C GLU A 342 -19.15 9.38 3.29
N LEU A 343 -19.99 8.37 3.49
CA LEU A 343 -20.40 7.40 2.48
C LEU A 343 -21.93 7.35 2.45
N GLU A 344 -22.50 7.58 1.30
CA GLU A 344 -23.92 7.47 1.05
C GLU A 344 -24.20 6.41 -0.02
N ILE A 345 -25.09 5.48 0.26
CA ILE A 345 -25.59 4.48 -0.67
C ILE A 345 -27.12 4.68 -0.72
N GLY A 346 -27.62 5.20 -1.82
CA GLY A 346 -29.03 5.53 -1.93
C GLY A 346 -29.53 5.56 -3.36
N ARG A 347 -30.86 5.68 -3.51
CA ARG A 347 -31.49 5.95 -4.80
C ARG A 347 -31.28 7.41 -5.18
N ASP A 348 -31.08 7.65 -6.44
CA ASP A 348 -31.06 8.98 -7.05
C ASP A 348 -32.01 8.95 -8.26
N PRO A 349 -33.24 9.45 -8.13
CA PRO A 349 -34.26 9.37 -9.17
C PRO A 349 -33.83 10.01 -10.50
N ASP A 350 -33.02 11.07 -10.41
CA ASP A 350 -32.55 11.80 -11.61
C ASP A 350 -31.50 10.98 -12.40
N TRP A 351 -30.92 9.98 -11.76
CA TRP A 351 -29.87 9.13 -12.32
C TRP A 351 -30.32 7.71 -12.63
N GLU A 352 -31.38 7.24 -12.00
CA GLU A 352 -31.85 5.86 -12.13
C GLU A 352 -32.18 5.54 -13.59
N PHE A 353 -32.82 6.48 -14.29
CA PHE A 353 -33.18 6.34 -15.70
C PHE A 353 -31.97 6.27 -16.62
N ASP A 354 -31.01 7.19 -16.46
CA ASP A 354 -29.79 7.25 -17.27
C ASP A 354 -28.90 6.02 -17.07
N ILE A 355 -28.86 5.52 -15.83
CA ILE A 355 -28.11 4.31 -15.47
C ILE A 355 -28.73 3.08 -16.13
N LEU A 356 -30.03 2.90 -16.01
CA LEU A 356 -30.74 1.76 -16.59
C LEU A 356 -30.69 1.78 -18.11
N GLU A 357 -30.73 2.99 -18.75
CA GLU A 357 -30.54 3.10 -20.19
C GLU A 357 -29.10 2.79 -20.66
N THR A 358 -28.10 3.22 -19.87
CA THR A 358 -26.69 2.99 -20.20
C THR A 358 -26.29 1.53 -20.06
N PHE A 359 -26.96 0.80 -19.18
CA PHE A 359 -26.74 -0.63 -18.94
C PHE A 359 -27.78 -1.51 -19.62
N LYS A 360 -28.37 -1.09 -20.72
CA LYS A 360 -29.15 -2.00 -21.58
C LYS A 360 -28.28 -3.22 -21.93
N ILE A 361 -28.41 -4.26 -21.13
CA ILE A 361 -27.87 -5.60 -21.35
C ILE A 361 -29.03 -6.45 -21.86
#